data_15efb47c9b61ae31925928dab07c1d5c
#
_entry.id   15efb47c9b61ae31925928dab07c1d5c
#
_cell.length_a   1.000
_cell.length_b   1.000
_cell.length_c   1.000
_cell.angle_alpha   90.00
_cell.angle_beta   90.00
_cell.angle_gamma   90.00
#
_symmetry.space_group_name_H-M   'P 1'
#
loop_
_entity.id
_entity.type
_entity.pdbx_description
1 polymer ?
#
loop_
_entity_poly.entity_id
_entity_poly.type
_entity_poly.pdbx_seq_one_letter_code
_entity_poly.pdbx_strand_id
1 'polypeptide(L)'
;MTDAPGPRLTLLDGFSLILGDEVSRSILDDLPRGVQRLVAHLGLSGRPARAAIAGHLWPDVPEDHAHGSLRSALWRLHKVAPGLVQVCGSSLSLAEGVRVDVRELSDWARRVRDPQCCLDDMPVPDGDLQGELLPGWYDDWVLLERERLRQLRMHALEMMANRLSAAGRYGDALQAAYGAVRADPLRESAHRAVVRAHLAEGNIAEALRTFEQFRVILADELGVQPSEQMVRLVEGAVPDGSRARRG
;
A
#
# COMPACT_ATOMS: atom_id res chain seq x y z
N MET A 1 -22.65 -5.98 21.77
CA MET A 1 -22.96 -4.72 21.09
C MET A 1 -22.10 -4.73 19.84
N THR A 2 -22.68 -5.11 18.73
CA THR A 2 -22.03 -5.06 17.42
C THR A 2 -21.88 -3.58 17.04
N ASP A 3 -20.65 -3.13 17.06
CA ASP A 3 -20.28 -1.78 16.65
C ASP A 3 -20.71 -1.62 15.17
N ALA A 4 -21.68 -0.76 14.91
CA ALA A 4 -22.13 -0.48 13.56
C ALA A 4 -20.92 0.05 12.76
N PRO A 5 -20.66 -0.44 11.56
CA PRO A 5 -19.50 0.00 10.79
C PRO A 5 -19.61 1.50 10.53
N GLY A 6 -18.67 2.25 11.11
CA GLY A 6 -18.58 3.70 10.94
C GLY A 6 -18.31 4.10 9.48
N PRO A 7 -18.27 5.43 9.18
CA PRO A 7 -17.97 5.91 7.84
C PRO A 7 -16.68 5.32 7.29
N ARG A 8 -16.67 4.97 5.99
CA ARG A 8 -15.49 4.42 5.30
C ARG A 8 -15.06 5.33 4.16
N LEU A 9 -13.78 5.67 4.14
CA LEU A 9 -13.10 6.36 3.05
C LEU A 9 -12.20 5.37 2.33
N THR A 10 -12.43 5.17 1.04
CA THR A 10 -11.58 4.37 0.16
C THR A 10 -10.80 5.31 -0.75
N LEU A 11 -9.49 5.13 -0.82
CA LEU A 11 -8.56 5.90 -1.64
C LEU A 11 -7.72 4.99 -2.55
N LEU A 12 -7.66 3.70 -2.25
CA LEU A 12 -7.04 2.70 -3.12
C LEU A 12 -8.05 2.28 -4.20
N ASP A 13 -7.57 2.24 -5.47
CA ASP A 13 -8.38 2.02 -6.68
C ASP A 13 -9.46 3.07 -6.96
N GLY A 14 -9.40 4.22 -6.30
CA GLY A 14 -10.29 5.36 -6.54
C GLY A 14 -10.75 6.03 -5.27
N PHE A 15 -11.53 7.10 -5.44
CA PHE A 15 -12.13 7.82 -4.32
C PHE A 15 -13.55 7.33 -4.10
N SER A 16 -13.85 6.84 -2.90
CA SER A 16 -15.22 6.57 -2.46
C SER A 16 -15.38 6.94 -0.99
N LEU A 17 -16.48 7.60 -0.65
CA LEU A 17 -16.85 7.94 0.71
C LEU A 17 -18.22 7.34 1.03
N ILE A 18 -18.26 6.43 1.98
CA ILE A 18 -19.46 5.75 2.42
C ILE A 18 -19.81 6.26 3.80
N LEU A 19 -21.03 6.76 3.93
CA LEU A 19 -21.60 7.17 5.21
C LEU A 19 -22.68 6.19 5.65
N GLY A 20 -22.83 6.02 6.96
CA GLY A 20 -23.86 5.15 7.56
C GLY A 20 -23.40 3.71 7.73
N ASP A 21 -24.31 2.90 8.30
CA ASP A 21 -24.17 1.47 8.50
C ASP A 21 -24.62 0.66 7.25
N GLU A 22 -24.54 -0.66 7.32
CA GLU A 22 -24.96 -1.55 6.21
C GLU A 22 -26.42 -1.38 5.79
N VAL A 23 -27.27 -0.86 6.65
CA VAL A 23 -28.71 -0.67 6.41
C VAL A 23 -29.01 0.72 5.81
N SER A 24 -28.22 1.75 6.21
CA SER A 24 -28.41 3.15 5.79
C SER A 24 -27.20 3.69 5.01
N ARG A 25 -26.66 2.86 4.12
CA ARG A 25 -25.45 3.18 3.35
C ARG A 25 -25.72 4.28 2.33
N SER A 26 -25.01 5.40 2.46
CA SER A 26 -25.00 6.48 1.47
C SER A 26 -23.61 6.58 0.86
N ILE A 27 -23.50 6.36 -0.45
CA ILE A 27 -22.24 6.47 -1.21
C ILE A 27 -22.17 7.87 -1.79
N LEU A 28 -21.08 8.59 -1.48
CA LEU A 28 -20.84 9.96 -1.92
C LEU A 28 -19.71 10.02 -2.95
N ASP A 29 -19.93 9.42 -4.12
CA ASP A 29 -18.94 9.41 -5.20
C ASP A 29 -18.96 10.70 -6.04
N ASP A 30 -20.10 11.41 -6.07
CA ASP A 30 -20.30 12.64 -6.88
C ASP A 30 -20.04 13.93 -6.08
N LEU A 31 -19.01 13.92 -5.24
CA LEU A 31 -18.58 15.12 -4.54
C LEU A 31 -17.80 16.04 -5.48
N PRO A 32 -17.95 17.40 -5.37
CA PRO A 32 -17.11 18.32 -6.12
C PRO A 32 -15.62 18.05 -5.90
N ARG A 33 -14.80 18.13 -6.95
CA ARG A 33 -13.37 17.77 -6.92
C ARG A 33 -12.60 18.39 -5.74
N GLY A 34 -12.85 19.66 -5.42
CA GLY A 34 -12.21 20.32 -4.27
C GLY A 34 -12.57 19.70 -2.91
N VAL A 35 -13.78 19.13 -2.78
CA VAL A 35 -14.19 18.40 -1.57
C VAL A 35 -13.53 17.03 -1.53
N GLN A 36 -13.51 16.31 -2.64
CA GLN A 36 -12.81 15.02 -2.74
C GLN A 36 -11.32 15.19 -2.36
N ARG A 37 -10.63 16.21 -2.91
CA ARG A 37 -9.22 16.51 -2.60
C ARG A 37 -9.02 16.79 -1.11
N LEU A 38 -9.91 17.55 -0.48
CA LEU A 38 -9.86 17.83 0.96
C LEU A 38 -9.99 16.54 1.79
N VAL A 39 -11.01 15.73 1.49
CA VAL A 39 -11.26 14.48 2.24
C VAL A 39 -10.11 13.49 2.05
N ALA A 40 -9.62 13.33 0.82
CA ALA A 40 -8.48 12.47 0.52
C ALA A 40 -7.21 12.93 1.27
N HIS A 41 -6.90 14.24 1.24
CA HIS A 41 -5.76 14.79 1.95
C HIS A 41 -5.86 14.55 3.47
N LEU A 42 -7.04 14.72 4.07
CA LEU A 42 -7.27 14.41 5.49
C LEU A 42 -7.19 12.90 5.78
N GLY A 43 -7.55 12.06 4.83
CA GLY A 43 -7.40 10.60 4.93
C GLY A 43 -5.93 10.18 5.01
N LEU A 44 -5.08 10.79 4.19
CA LEU A 44 -3.64 10.52 4.11
C LEU A 44 -2.86 11.18 5.25
N SER A 45 -3.24 12.40 5.61
CA SER A 45 -2.58 13.18 6.66
C SER A 45 -3.31 12.99 7.99
N GLY A 46 -2.60 12.98 9.11
CA GLY A 46 -3.24 12.85 10.42
C GLY A 46 -4.03 14.10 10.82
N ARG A 47 -3.33 15.16 11.24
CA ARG A 47 -3.91 16.42 11.72
C ARG A 47 -3.19 17.64 11.12
N PRO A 48 -3.29 17.87 9.80
CA PRO A 48 -2.61 18.97 9.15
C PRO A 48 -3.20 20.34 9.57
N ALA A 49 -2.36 21.37 9.62
CA ALA A 49 -2.80 22.75 9.83
C ALA A 49 -3.59 23.24 8.61
N ARG A 50 -4.59 24.12 8.83
CA ARG A 50 -5.43 24.67 7.75
C ARG A 50 -4.61 25.39 6.68
N ALA A 51 -3.57 26.14 7.05
CA ALA A 51 -2.69 26.80 6.09
C ALA A 51 -1.94 25.80 5.21
N ALA A 52 -1.43 24.72 5.80
CA ALA A 52 -0.77 23.65 5.04
C ALA A 52 -1.73 22.96 4.06
N ILE A 53 -2.97 22.67 4.48
CA ILE A 53 -4.00 22.11 3.59
C ILE A 53 -4.28 23.08 2.43
N ALA A 54 -4.48 24.37 2.72
CA ALA A 54 -4.78 25.37 1.69
C ALA A 54 -3.65 25.45 0.68
N GLY A 55 -2.38 25.53 1.11
CA GLY A 55 -1.23 25.58 0.22
C GLY A 55 -1.02 24.31 -0.61
N HIS A 56 -1.25 23.13 -0.03
CA HIS A 56 -1.13 21.85 -0.76
C HIS A 56 -2.24 21.64 -1.79
N LEU A 57 -3.48 22.01 -1.45
CA LEU A 57 -4.60 21.75 -2.35
C LEU A 57 -4.81 22.82 -3.40
N TRP A 58 -4.34 24.05 -3.19
CA TRP A 58 -4.47 25.16 -4.12
C TRP A 58 -3.14 25.94 -4.26
N PRO A 59 -2.07 25.29 -4.77
CA PRO A 59 -0.73 25.91 -4.84
C PRO A 59 -0.65 27.07 -5.82
N ASP A 60 -1.51 27.06 -6.86
CA ASP A 60 -1.45 28.02 -7.99
C ASP A 60 -2.25 29.31 -7.75
N VAL A 61 -2.81 29.51 -6.55
CA VAL A 61 -3.60 30.71 -6.23
C VAL A 61 -3.04 31.43 -5.00
N PRO A 62 -3.27 32.76 -4.88
CA PRO A 62 -2.87 33.51 -3.69
C PRO A 62 -3.45 32.90 -2.41
N GLU A 63 -2.72 33.05 -1.30
CA GLU A 63 -3.03 32.42 0.00
C GLU A 63 -4.48 32.71 0.45
N ASP A 64 -4.96 33.95 0.32
CA ASP A 64 -6.33 34.34 0.68
C ASP A 64 -7.38 33.57 -0.13
N HIS A 65 -7.12 33.34 -1.41
CA HIS A 65 -7.99 32.57 -2.31
C HIS A 65 -7.97 31.08 -1.96
N ALA A 66 -6.77 30.54 -1.65
CA ALA A 66 -6.62 29.14 -1.18
C ALA A 66 -7.43 28.92 0.12
N HIS A 67 -7.32 29.83 1.07
CA HIS A 67 -8.14 29.81 2.30
C HIS A 67 -9.63 29.94 2.03
N GLY A 68 -10.04 30.75 1.06
CA GLY A 68 -11.42 30.88 0.59
C GLY A 68 -11.96 29.57 0.02
N SER A 69 -11.15 28.91 -0.82
CA SER A 69 -11.45 27.61 -1.41
C SER A 69 -11.59 26.51 -0.36
N LEU A 70 -10.69 26.49 0.63
CA LEU A 70 -10.79 25.57 1.78
C LEU A 70 -12.08 25.76 2.58
N ARG A 71 -12.44 27.02 2.90
CA ARG A 71 -13.71 27.31 3.61
C ARG A 71 -14.92 26.81 2.81
N SER A 72 -14.92 27.05 1.49
CA SER A 72 -16.01 26.62 0.61
C SER A 72 -16.11 25.08 0.54
N ALA A 73 -14.98 24.38 0.46
CA ALA A 73 -14.94 22.92 0.47
C ALA A 73 -15.44 22.34 1.79
N LEU A 74 -15.01 22.89 2.92
CA LEU A 74 -15.51 22.49 4.26
C LEU A 74 -17.00 22.72 4.42
N TRP A 75 -17.52 23.86 3.97
CA TRP A 75 -18.94 24.16 4.04
C TRP A 75 -19.78 23.17 3.20
N ARG A 76 -19.35 22.86 1.97
CA ARG A 76 -20.01 21.87 1.10
C ARG A 76 -19.98 20.48 1.74
N LEU A 77 -18.81 20.08 2.26
CA LEU A 77 -18.67 18.79 2.94
C LEU A 77 -19.59 18.69 4.15
N HIS A 78 -19.67 19.75 4.97
CA HIS A 78 -20.54 19.76 6.16
C HIS A 78 -22.03 19.59 5.81
N LYS A 79 -22.47 20.06 4.64
CA LYS A 79 -23.86 19.89 4.19
C LYS A 79 -24.23 18.44 3.87
N VAL A 80 -23.29 17.67 3.33
CA VAL A 80 -23.54 16.29 2.87
C VAL A 80 -23.06 15.24 3.86
N ALA A 81 -22.06 15.58 4.67
CA ALA A 81 -21.44 14.70 5.67
C ALA A 81 -21.17 15.48 6.97
N PRO A 82 -22.23 15.89 7.71
CA PRO A 82 -22.05 16.61 8.96
C PRO A 82 -21.27 15.75 9.97
N GLY A 83 -20.27 16.36 10.62
CA GLY A 83 -19.46 15.67 11.62
C GLY A 83 -18.30 14.83 11.06
N LEU A 84 -18.15 14.66 9.74
CA LEU A 84 -17.05 13.90 9.15
C LEU A 84 -15.68 14.52 9.42
N VAL A 85 -15.61 15.85 9.53
CA VAL A 85 -14.36 16.57 9.81
C VAL A 85 -14.47 17.26 11.17
N GLN A 86 -13.44 17.07 11.99
CA GLN A 86 -13.25 17.71 13.28
C GLN A 86 -12.26 18.85 13.18
N VAL A 87 -12.53 19.94 13.91
CA VAL A 87 -11.65 21.11 14.02
C VAL A 87 -10.97 21.06 15.38
N CYS A 88 -9.64 20.96 15.38
CA CYS A 88 -8.81 20.95 16.59
C CYS A 88 -7.88 22.17 16.55
N GLY A 89 -8.33 23.32 17.05
CA GLY A 89 -7.59 24.57 16.95
C GLY A 89 -7.39 25.02 15.51
N SER A 90 -6.15 25.16 15.08
CA SER A 90 -5.80 25.48 13.68
C SER A 90 -5.71 24.28 12.73
N SER A 91 -5.90 23.06 13.25
CA SER A 91 -5.78 21.82 12.49
C SER A 91 -7.13 21.21 12.16
N LEU A 92 -7.17 20.38 11.13
CA LEU A 92 -8.32 19.57 10.73
C LEU A 92 -7.98 18.09 10.78
N SER A 93 -8.96 17.25 11.11
CA SER A 93 -8.85 15.79 11.02
C SER A 93 -10.17 15.17 10.58
N LEU A 94 -10.13 13.95 10.06
CA LEU A 94 -11.35 13.14 9.98
C LEU A 94 -11.82 12.80 11.39
N ALA A 95 -13.13 12.63 11.56
CA ALA A 95 -13.73 12.23 12.83
C ALA A 95 -13.16 10.86 13.29
N GLU A 96 -13.19 10.64 14.61
CA GLU A 96 -12.90 9.32 15.17
C GLU A 96 -13.91 8.29 14.65
N GLY A 97 -13.43 7.06 14.36
CA GLY A 97 -14.25 6.00 13.80
C GLY A 97 -14.38 6.00 12.27
N VAL A 98 -13.87 7.01 11.56
CA VAL A 98 -13.75 6.96 10.09
C VAL A 98 -12.65 5.98 9.71
N ARG A 99 -13.03 4.88 9.07
CA ARG A 99 -12.09 3.90 8.53
C ARG A 99 -11.52 4.40 7.20
N VAL A 100 -10.20 4.30 7.04
CA VAL A 100 -9.49 4.74 5.83
C VAL A 100 -8.55 3.62 5.39
N ASP A 101 -8.72 3.09 4.19
CA ASP A 101 -7.96 1.95 3.65
C ASP A 101 -6.43 2.17 3.68
N VAL A 102 -5.95 3.36 3.35
CA VAL A 102 -4.51 3.69 3.41
C VAL A 102 -3.95 3.68 4.84
N ARG A 103 -4.79 3.97 5.83
CA ARG A 103 -4.41 3.84 7.25
C ARG A 103 -4.40 2.38 7.67
N GLU A 104 -5.39 1.60 7.24
CA GLU A 104 -5.46 0.15 7.44
C GLU A 104 -4.21 -0.53 6.84
N LEU A 105 -3.80 -0.15 5.63
CA LEU A 105 -2.55 -0.61 5.00
C LEU A 105 -1.31 -0.22 5.84
N SER A 106 -1.25 1.01 6.32
CA SER A 106 -0.12 1.50 7.13
C SER A 106 -0.04 0.78 8.47
N ASP A 107 -1.17 0.51 9.10
CA ASP A 107 -1.27 -0.22 10.36
C ASP A 107 -0.91 -1.71 10.18
N TRP A 108 -1.36 -2.33 9.09
CA TRP A 108 -0.94 -3.66 8.72
C TRP A 108 0.59 -3.74 8.51
N ALA A 109 1.17 -2.83 7.74
CA ALA A 109 2.61 -2.79 7.49
C ALA A 109 3.42 -2.57 8.77
N ARG A 110 2.90 -1.79 9.73
CA ARG A 110 3.52 -1.59 11.05
C ARG A 110 3.51 -2.88 11.86
N ARG A 111 2.38 -3.59 11.90
CA ARG A 111 2.27 -4.90 12.58
C ARG A 111 3.19 -5.95 11.98
N VAL A 112 3.31 -6.01 10.65
CA VAL A 112 4.26 -6.93 9.99
C VAL A 112 5.69 -6.68 10.44
N ARG A 113 6.08 -5.41 10.69
CA ARG A 113 7.42 -5.04 11.15
C ARG A 113 7.67 -5.32 12.63
N ASP A 114 6.63 -5.49 13.41
CA ASP A 114 6.75 -5.80 14.84
C ASP A 114 7.08 -7.29 15.03
N PRO A 115 8.28 -7.64 15.55
CA PRO A 115 8.65 -9.04 15.77
C PRO A 115 7.76 -9.75 16.80
N GLN A 116 7.11 -9.00 17.70
CA GLN A 116 6.24 -9.56 18.73
C GLN A 116 4.82 -9.86 18.22
N CYS A 117 4.47 -9.34 17.04
CA CYS A 117 3.14 -9.57 16.48
C CYS A 117 3.01 -10.99 15.92
N CYS A 118 1.95 -11.71 16.34
CA CYS A 118 1.63 -13.02 15.82
C CYS A 118 1.20 -12.94 14.35
N LEU A 119 1.73 -13.85 13.52
CA LEU A 119 1.38 -13.92 12.08
C LEU A 119 0.04 -14.58 11.82
N ASP A 120 -0.46 -15.38 12.79
CA ASP A 120 -1.70 -16.17 12.60
C ASP A 120 -2.93 -15.27 12.46
N ASP A 121 -2.90 -14.09 13.08
CA ASP A 121 -3.97 -13.09 13.03
C ASP A 121 -3.77 -12.05 11.92
N MET A 122 -2.77 -12.23 11.06
CA MET A 122 -2.47 -11.27 9.98
C MET A 122 -2.58 -11.93 8.61
N PRO A 123 -3.71 -11.77 7.92
CA PRO A 123 -3.81 -12.22 6.53
C PRO A 123 -2.87 -11.41 5.63
N VAL A 124 -2.39 -12.04 4.56
CA VAL A 124 -1.77 -11.30 3.45
C VAL A 124 -2.83 -10.40 2.85
N PRO A 125 -2.58 -9.10 2.67
CA PRO A 125 -3.55 -8.21 2.06
C PRO A 125 -3.93 -8.71 0.67
N ASP A 126 -5.23 -8.78 0.43
CA ASP A 126 -5.83 -9.05 -0.86
C ASP A 126 -6.81 -7.92 -1.23
N GLY A 127 -7.28 -7.88 -2.48
CA GLY A 127 -8.31 -6.96 -2.95
C GLY A 127 -8.07 -5.50 -2.53
N ASP A 128 -8.88 -5.03 -1.61
CA ASP A 128 -9.01 -3.62 -1.21
C ASP A 128 -7.69 -2.91 -0.81
N LEU A 129 -6.67 -3.66 -0.35
CA LEU A 129 -5.40 -3.07 0.07
C LEU A 129 -4.28 -3.17 -0.98
N GLN A 130 -4.56 -3.73 -2.16
CA GLN A 130 -3.57 -3.87 -3.25
C GLN A 130 -3.64 -2.76 -4.29
N GLY A 131 -4.70 -1.98 -4.32
CA GLY A 131 -4.96 -0.94 -5.30
C GLY A 131 -3.94 0.20 -5.36
N GLU A 132 -3.96 0.94 -6.47
CA GLU A 132 -3.19 2.17 -6.63
C GLU A 132 -3.89 3.32 -5.90
N LEU A 133 -3.12 4.19 -5.23
CA LEU A 133 -3.66 5.37 -4.60
C LEU A 133 -4.24 6.33 -5.65
N LEU A 134 -5.56 6.59 -5.57
CA LEU A 134 -6.26 7.61 -6.37
C LEU A 134 -5.85 7.59 -7.86
N PRO A 135 -6.10 6.50 -8.60
CA PRO A 135 -5.76 6.42 -10.02
C PRO A 135 -6.41 7.59 -10.79
N GLY A 136 -5.64 8.16 -11.74
CA GLY A 136 -6.09 9.32 -12.50
C GLY A 136 -5.98 10.67 -11.78
N TRP A 137 -5.45 10.73 -10.55
CA TRP A 137 -5.13 11.99 -9.88
C TRP A 137 -3.63 12.30 -10.05
N TYR A 138 -3.33 13.48 -10.57
CA TYR A 138 -1.96 13.90 -10.91
C TYR A 138 -1.49 15.09 -10.06
N ASP A 139 -2.13 15.32 -8.91
CA ASP A 139 -1.67 16.29 -7.92
C ASP A 139 -0.32 15.84 -7.34
N ASP A 140 0.67 16.71 -7.22
CA ASP A 140 2.04 16.38 -6.76
C ASP A 140 2.03 15.62 -5.42
N TRP A 141 1.19 16.06 -4.47
CA TRP A 141 1.06 15.40 -3.18
C TRP A 141 0.49 13.98 -3.29
N VAL A 142 -0.37 13.69 -4.29
CA VAL A 142 -0.88 12.33 -4.55
C VAL A 142 0.22 11.45 -5.11
N LEU A 143 1.01 11.96 -6.06
CA LEU A 143 2.11 11.21 -6.69
C LEU A 143 3.16 10.81 -5.64
N LEU A 144 3.52 11.72 -4.74
CA LEU A 144 4.46 11.44 -3.64
C LEU A 144 3.91 10.38 -2.67
N GLU A 145 2.65 10.50 -2.28
CA GLU A 145 2.01 9.54 -1.38
C GLU A 145 1.79 8.16 -2.04
N ARG A 146 1.48 8.12 -3.34
CA ARG A 146 1.37 6.89 -4.13
C ARG A 146 2.67 6.10 -4.08
N GLU A 147 3.79 6.76 -4.36
CA GLU A 147 5.11 6.12 -4.29
C GLU A 147 5.46 5.69 -2.87
N ARG A 148 5.19 6.52 -1.86
CA ARG A 148 5.41 6.17 -0.45
C ARG A 148 4.63 4.92 -0.04
N LEU A 149 3.34 4.82 -0.40
CA LEU A 149 2.48 3.67 -0.08
C LEU A 149 2.91 2.43 -0.86
N ARG A 150 3.32 2.57 -2.13
CA ARG A 150 3.88 1.48 -2.93
C ARG A 150 5.11 0.88 -2.25
N GLN A 151 6.07 1.71 -1.83
CA GLN A 151 7.27 1.28 -1.12
C GLN A 151 6.94 0.63 0.22
N LEU A 152 6.03 1.23 0.99
CA LEU A 152 5.58 0.69 2.28
C LEU A 152 5.02 -0.73 2.11
N ARG A 153 4.13 -0.92 1.13
CA ARG A 153 3.48 -2.20 0.84
C ARG A 153 4.51 -3.25 0.43
N MET A 154 5.40 -2.92 -0.51
CA MET A 154 6.43 -3.85 -0.97
C MET A 154 7.31 -4.35 0.17
N HIS A 155 7.87 -3.43 0.97
CA HIS A 155 8.72 -3.80 2.09
C HIS A 155 7.99 -4.67 3.13
N ALA A 156 6.71 -4.36 3.41
CA ALA A 156 5.92 -5.15 4.34
C ALA A 156 5.63 -6.55 3.80
N LEU A 157 5.30 -6.68 2.50
CA LEU A 157 5.08 -7.98 1.86
C LEU A 157 6.34 -8.85 1.83
N GLU A 158 7.50 -8.27 1.49
CA GLU A 158 8.79 -8.97 1.53
C GLU A 158 9.11 -9.46 2.96
N MET A 159 8.89 -8.62 3.96
CA MET A 159 9.12 -8.99 5.35
C MET A 159 8.17 -10.07 5.81
N MET A 160 6.88 -9.96 5.46
CA MET A 160 5.87 -10.97 5.76
C MET A 160 6.22 -12.32 5.11
N ALA A 161 6.62 -12.33 3.84
CA ALA A 161 7.07 -13.54 3.15
C ALA A 161 8.23 -14.23 3.88
N ASN A 162 9.23 -13.45 4.31
CA ASN A 162 10.37 -14.00 5.05
C ASN A 162 9.93 -14.59 6.42
N ARG A 163 9.06 -13.91 7.16
CA ARG A 163 8.55 -14.37 8.45
C ARG A 163 7.71 -15.64 8.32
N LEU A 164 6.81 -15.68 7.33
CA LEU A 164 5.96 -16.84 7.03
C LEU A 164 6.79 -18.04 6.57
N SER A 165 7.80 -17.82 5.74
CA SER A 165 8.74 -18.85 5.32
C SER A 165 9.51 -19.45 6.50
N ALA A 166 9.98 -18.60 7.42
CA ALA A 166 10.66 -19.05 8.65
C ALA A 166 9.71 -19.82 9.60
N ALA A 167 8.40 -19.56 9.55
CA ALA A 167 7.37 -20.29 10.30
C ALA A 167 6.89 -21.58 9.60
N GLY A 168 7.45 -21.94 8.42
CA GLY A 168 7.04 -23.11 7.63
C GLY A 168 5.73 -22.94 6.86
N ARG A 169 5.17 -21.73 6.82
CA ARG A 169 3.93 -21.38 6.08
C ARG A 169 4.25 -20.98 4.65
N TYR A 170 4.76 -21.92 3.87
CA TYR A 170 5.33 -21.63 2.54
C TYR A 170 4.31 -21.11 1.54
N GLY A 171 3.07 -21.63 1.53
CA GLY A 171 2.01 -21.17 0.65
C GLY A 171 1.67 -19.69 0.89
N ASP A 172 1.52 -19.29 2.14
CA ASP A 172 1.26 -17.88 2.51
C ASP A 172 2.49 -16.99 2.23
N ALA A 173 3.70 -17.53 2.45
CA ALA A 173 4.94 -16.83 2.13
C ALA A 173 5.06 -16.52 0.63
N LEU A 174 4.71 -17.49 -0.22
CA LEU A 174 4.67 -17.31 -1.67
C LEU A 174 3.61 -16.29 -2.09
N GLN A 175 2.41 -16.32 -1.49
CA GLN A 175 1.37 -15.34 -1.75
C GLN A 175 1.86 -13.91 -1.46
N ALA A 176 2.49 -13.71 -0.31
CA ALA A 176 3.07 -12.41 0.08
C ALA A 176 4.20 -11.99 -0.88
N ALA A 177 5.13 -12.90 -1.20
CA ALA A 177 6.26 -12.61 -2.09
C ALA A 177 5.80 -12.27 -3.51
N TYR A 178 4.84 -13.00 -4.07
CA TYR A 178 4.25 -12.67 -5.37
C TYR A 178 3.45 -11.36 -5.34
N GLY A 179 2.85 -11.01 -4.18
CA GLY A 179 2.26 -9.68 -3.98
C GLY A 179 3.28 -8.56 -4.15
N ALA A 180 4.50 -8.73 -3.60
CA ALA A 180 5.59 -7.79 -3.78
C ALA A 180 6.09 -7.72 -5.24
N VAL A 181 6.23 -8.87 -5.92
CA VAL A 181 6.61 -8.93 -7.35
C VAL A 181 5.58 -8.21 -8.23
N ARG A 182 4.28 -8.39 -7.97
CA ARG A 182 3.23 -7.67 -8.73
C ARG A 182 3.29 -6.16 -8.54
N ALA A 183 3.67 -5.69 -7.34
CA ALA A 183 3.81 -4.26 -7.07
C ALA A 183 5.04 -3.63 -7.77
N ASP A 184 6.11 -4.42 -7.99
CA ASP A 184 7.29 -4.00 -8.73
C ASP A 184 8.00 -5.22 -9.34
N PRO A 185 7.75 -5.55 -10.63
CA PRO A 185 8.31 -6.71 -11.30
C PRO A 185 9.84 -6.68 -11.48
N LEU A 186 10.46 -5.50 -11.43
CA LEU A 186 11.92 -5.36 -11.59
C LEU A 186 12.68 -5.39 -10.25
N ARG A 187 11.95 -5.47 -9.14
CA ARG A 187 12.56 -5.46 -7.81
C ARG A 187 13.14 -6.82 -7.43
N GLU A 188 14.46 -6.91 -7.42
CA GLU A 188 15.17 -8.16 -7.11
C GLU A 188 14.86 -8.74 -5.73
N SER A 189 14.71 -7.90 -4.69
CA SER A 189 14.42 -8.38 -3.33
C SER A 189 13.08 -9.13 -3.24
N ALA A 190 12.09 -8.76 -4.05
CA ALA A 190 10.81 -9.45 -4.14
C ALA A 190 10.97 -10.85 -4.77
N HIS A 191 11.67 -10.95 -5.91
CA HIS A 191 11.97 -12.24 -6.53
C HIS A 191 12.83 -13.12 -5.63
N ARG A 192 13.77 -12.52 -4.89
CA ARG A 192 14.60 -13.25 -3.93
C ARG A 192 13.77 -13.82 -2.77
N ALA A 193 12.70 -13.13 -2.35
CA ALA A 193 11.77 -13.68 -1.36
C ALA A 193 10.99 -14.90 -1.90
N VAL A 194 10.57 -14.88 -3.17
CA VAL A 194 9.95 -16.05 -3.84
C VAL A 194 10.92 -17.22 -3.90
N VAL A 195 12.16 -16.98 -4.37
CA VAL A 195 13.19 -18.02 -4.45
C VAL A 195 13.46 -18.63 -3.08
N ARG A 196 13.60 -17.82 -2.03
CA ARG A 196 13.81 -18.30 -0.66
C ARG A 196 12.65 -19.16 -0.16
N ALA A 197 11.41 -18.77 -0.42
CA ALA A 197 10.24 -19.54 -0.01
C ALA A 197 10.22 -20.92 -0.68
N HIS A 198 10.48 -21.01 -1.99
CA HIS A 198 10.60 -22.28 -2.69
C HIS A 198 11.74 -23.13 -2.18
N LEU A 199 12.92 -22.54 -1.92
CA LEU A 199 14.04 -23.28 -1.36
C LEU A 199 13.77 -23.82 0.05
N ALA A 200 13.11 -23.01 0.89
CA ALA A 200 12.74 -23.42 2.24
C ALA A 200 11.70 -24.57 2.26
N GLU A 201 10.83 -24.60 1.26
CA GLU A 201 9.86 -25.69 1.03
C GLU A 201 10.52 -26.96 0.42
N GLY A 202 11.75 -26.83 -0.13
CA GLY A 202 12.43 -27.91 -0.86
C GLY A 202 12.14 -27.95 -2.36
N ASN A 203 11.40 -26.99 -2.90
CA ASN A 203 11.02 -26.89 -4.30
C ASN A 203 12.13 -26.24 -5.16
N ILE A 204 13.28 -26.91 -5.25
CA ILE A 204 14.47 -26.40 -5.96
C ILE A 204 14.14 -26.05 -7.43
N ALA A 205 13.35 -26.86 -8.11
CA ALA A 205 13.00 -26.65 -9.51
C ALA A 205 12.23 -25.33 -9.72
N GLU A 206 11.29 -24.99 -8.82
CA GLU A 206 10.55 -23.72 -8.88
C GLU A 206 11.43 -22.52 -8.52
N ALA A 207 12.34 -22.68 -7.56
CA ALA A 207 13.33 -21.65 -7.23
C ALA A 207 14.21 -21.31 -8.43
N LEU A 208 14.72 -22.32 -9.15
CA LEU A 208 15.54 -22.14 -10.37
C LEU A 208 14.72 -21.51 -11.50
N ARG A 209 13.48 -21.91 -11.69
CA ARG A 209 12.58 -21.35 -12.70
C ARG A 209 12.31 -19.86 -12.42
N THR A 210 12.02 -19.51 -11.18
CA THR A 210 11.80 -18.11 -10.75
C THR A 210 13.04 -17.26 -10.98
N PHE A 211 14.23 -17.78 -10.66
CA PHE A 211 15.48 -17.08 -10.91
C PHE A 211 15.70 -16.83 -12.40
N GLU A 212 15.49 -17.84 -13.24
CA GLU A 212 15.70 -17.71 -14.69
C GLU A 212 14.70 -16.72 -15.32
N GLN A 213 13.43 -16.76 -14.92
CA GLN A 213 12.43 -15.79 -15.35
C GLN A 213 12.85 -14.35 -14.99
N PHE A 214 13.30 -14.14 -13.76
CA PHE A 214 13.76 -12.83 -13.33
C PHE A 214 15.02 -12.37 -14.08
N ARG A 215 15.95 -13.27 -14.34
CA ARG A 215 17.17 -12.98 -15.13
C ARG A 215 16.83 -12.50 -16.54
N VAL A 216 15.84 -13.14 -17.19
CA VAL A 216 15.36 -12.74 -18.52
C VAL A 216 14.71 -11.36 -18.46
N ILE A 217 13.79 -11.13 -17.51
CA ILE A 217 13.13 -9.82 -17.33
C ILE A 217 14.15 -8.69 -17.12
N LEU A 218 15.17 -8.90 -16.27
CA LEU A 218 16.19 -7.88 -16.04
C LEU A 218 17.04 -7.59 -17.27
N ALA A 219 17.39 -8.63 -18.03
CA ALA A 219 18.15 -8.46 -19.26
C ALA A 219 17.37 -7.68 -20.32
N ASP A 220 16.07 -8.01 -20.49
CA ASP A 220 15.21 -7.41 -21.51
C ASP A 220 14.86 -5.95 -21.19
N GLU A 221 14.55 -5.64 -19.91
CA GLU A 221 14.05 -4.31 -19.51
C GLU A 221 15.20 -3.35 -19.16
N LEU A 222 16.28 -3.82 -18.55
CA LEU A 222 17.37 -2.98 -18.03
C LEU A 222 18.75 -3.30 -18.60
N GLY A 223 18.93 -4.39 -19.35
CA GLY A 223 20.22 -4.81 -19.87
C GLY A 223 21.23 -5.26 -18.80
N VAL A 224 20.76 -5.62 -17.58
CA VAL A 224 21.64 -6.00 -16.47
C VAL A 224 21.42 -7.45 -16.02
N GLN A 225 22.38 -7.97 -15.24
CA GLN A 225 22.29 -9.30 -14.64
C GLN A 225 21.82 -9.19 -13.17
N PRO A 226 21.21 -10.28 -12.63
CA PRO A 226 20.91 -10.36 -11.20
C PRO A 226 22.15 -10.14 -10.33
N SER A 227 21.95 -9.63 -9.12
CA SER A 227 23.04 -9.38 -8.17
C SER A 227 23.73 -10.69 -7.75
N GLU A 228 25.00 -10.59 -7.31
CA GLU A 228 25.71 -11.71 -6.71
C GLU A 228 24.95 -12.38 -5.56
N GLN A 229 24.17 -11.60 -4.79
CA GLN A 229 23.39 -12.13 -3.69
C GLN A 229 22.29 -13.08 -4.19
N MET A 230 21.64 -12.75 -5.30
CA MET A 230 20.63 -13.59 -5.93
C MET A 230 21.26 -14.85 -6.53
N VAL A 231 22.40 -14.71 -7.22
CA VAL A 231 23.14 -15.84 -7.81
C VAL A 231 23.58 -16.82 -6.74
N ARG A 232 24.22 -16.33 -5.66
CA ARG A 232 24.69 -17.19 -4.55
C ARG A 232 23.56 -17.94 -3.85
N LEU A 233 22.37 -17.34 -3.76
CA LEU A 233 21.20 -17.98 -3.17
C LEU A 233 20.80 -19.24 -3.94
N VAL A 234 20.85 -19.19 -5.26
CA VAL A 234 20.48 -20.30 -6.14
C VAL A 234 21.62 -21.33 -6.25
N GLU A 235 22.89 -20.88 -6.37
CA GLU A 235 24.04 -21.77 -6.42
C GLU A 235 24.21 -22.61 -5.16
N GLY A 236 23.93 -22.04 -3.98
CA GLY A 236 23.98 -22.76 -2.71
C GLY A 236 22.89 -23.84 -2.54
N ALA A 237 21.85 -23.78 -3.36
CA ALA A 237 20.75 -24.75 -3.32
C ALA A 237 20.94 -25.93 -4.30
N VAL A 238 21.86 -25.80 -5.28
CA VAL A 238 22.15 -26.87 -6.25
C VAL A 238 23.29 -27.75 -5.70
N PRO A 239 23.04 -29.04 -5.40
CA PRO A 239 24.10 -29.93 -4.96
C PRO A 239 25.25 -29.99 -5.98
N ASP A 240 26.50 -30.02 -5.49
CA ASP A 240 27.75 -29.98 -6.30
C ASP A 240 27.84 -31.03 -7.42
N GLY A 241 27.00 -32.07 -7.39
CA GLY A 241 26.98 -33.15 -8.39
C GLY A 241 26.46 -32.78 -9.78
N SER A 242 25.87 -31.58 -9.98
CA SER A 242 25.36 -31.18 -11.30
C SER A 242 26.31 -30.30 -12.12
N ARG A 243 27.39 -29.78 -11.51
CA ARG A 243 28.45 -29.03 -12.20
C ARG A 243 29.29 -29.89 -13.16
N ALA A 244 29.32 -31.22 -12.96
CA ALA A 244 30.14 -32.15 -13.76
C ALA A 244 29.56 -32.52 -15.13
N ARG A 245 28.38 -32.05 -15.53
CA ARG A 245 27.75 -32.40 -16.84
C ARG A 245 27.70 -31.28 -17.87
N ARG A 246 28.36 -30.15 -17.63
CA ARG A 246 28.51 -29.06 -18.62
C ARG A 246 29.99 -28.76 -18.89
N GLY A 247 30.77 -29.82 -19.15
CA GLY A 247 32.09 -29.77 -19.72
C GLY A 247 32.11 -30.33 -21.13
#